data_9c14727305ba5a2bf7091336541489b6
#
_entry.id   9c14727305ba5a2bf7091336541489b6
#
_cell.length_a   1.000
_cell.length_b   1.000
_cell.length_c   1.000
_cell.angle_alpha   90.00
_cell.angle_beta   90.00
_cell.angle_gamma   90.00
#
_symmetry.space_group_name_H-M   'P 1'
#
loop_
_entity.id
_entity.type
_entity.pdbx_description
1 polymer ?
#
loop_
_entity_poly.entity_id
_entity_poly.type
_entity_poly.pdbx_seq_one_letter_code
_entity_poly.pdbx_strand_id
1 'polypeptide(L)'
;MTDLEFHARNDPAARTGAPISAIPRAPTLGLRENWQQFSLLMLVNAFVGAMVGLERSVLPLLGEREFGIATLSGTLSFVATFGFVKALTNLIAGRLGDRYGRKNVLVTGWLFALPVPLLVIWAPTWKWIIVANILLGINQGLAWSTAVIMKIDLVGPKRRGLAMGLNEFAGYLAVALSALATGMIASRYGLRPQPFYLGIAFAAIGLALSVIFVRDTTEHVRAEANSRARDAGTSATTTVSFREVFARGTWRDPALSTASQAGLINNLNDGLAWGLFPLFFAAANLSLQQISVLTFLYPATWGVVQLGTGGLSDRVGRKWLIAVGMMLQGAALAGMVAWRGFLPWSAAAVALGVGTAMVYPTLLAAIGDVAQPAWRGTAVGVYRLWRDLGYAVGAVLAGVLADAFGMASAIGAVAALTLLSGVLVALRMPETHRPHALQQQ
;
A
#
# COMPACT_ATOMS: atom_id res chain seq x y z
N MET A 1 -13.88 -23.02 -84.52
CA MET A 1 -14.21 -21.66 -84.97
C MET A 1 -14.68 -20.96 -83.68
N THR A 2 -14.05 -20.01 -83.08
CA THR A 2 -12.91 -19.11 -83.34
C THR A 2 -12.31 -18.70 -82.02
N ASP A 3 -10.98 -18.68 -82.03
CA ASP A 3 -10.13 -18.18 -80.91
C ASP A 3 -10.39 -16.70 -80.63
N LEU A 4 -10.32 -16.34 -79.31
CA LEU A 4 -10.08 -14.98 -78.90
C LEU A 4 -9.08 -15.02 -77.73
N GLU A 5 -7.81 -14.85 -78.10
CA GLU A 5 -6.68 -14.55 -77.25
C GLU A 5 -6.91 -13.22 -76.53
N PHE A 6 -6.80 -13.21 -75.16
CA PHE A 6 -6.75 -11.99 -74.37
C PHE A 6 -5.31 -11.71 -73.97
N HIS A 7 -4.69 -10.74 -74.65
CA HIS A 7 -3.39 -10.21 -74.29
C HIS A 7 -3.42 -9.57 -72.89
N ALA A 8 -2.70 -10.19 -71.91
CA ALA A 8 -2.36 -9.56 -70.66
C ALA A 8 -1.26 -8.51 -70.88
N ARG A 9 -1.60 -7.22 -70.80
CA ARG A 9 -0.63 -6.13 -70.71
C ARG A 9 0.12 -6.20 -69.38
N ASN A 10 1.42 -6.45 -69.46
CA ASN A 10 2.37 -6.23 -68.39
C ASN A 10 2.46 -4.72 -68.07
N ASP A 11 2.02 -4.31 -66.90
CA ASP A 11 2.20 -2.96 -66.37
C ASP A 11 3.43 -2.97 -65.43
N PRO A 12 4.54 -2.29 -65.76
CA PRO A 12 5.77 -2.30 -64.94
C PRO A 12 5.78 -1.31 -63.79
N ALA A 13 4.66 -0.68 -63.42
CA ALA A 13 4.61 0.42 -62.44
C ALA A 13 4.22 0.00 -60.99
N ALA A 14 4.10 -1.29 -60.65
CA ALA A 14 3.67 -1.74 -59.32
C ALA A 14 4.81 -2.36 -58.46
N ARG A 15 5.99 -1.75 -58.46
CA ARG A 15 7.09 -2.13 -57.54
C ARG A 15 7.69 -0.91 -56.82
N THR A 16 6.87 -0.11 -56.18
CA THR A 16 7.32 0.73 -55.06
C THR A 16 6.83 0.11 -53.77
N GLY A 17 7.61 -0.81 -53.24
CA GLY A 17 7.43 -1.33 -51.88
C GLY A 17 7.60 -0.19 -50.90
N ALA A 18 6.52 0.49 -50.53
CA ALA A 18 6.49 1.30 -49.31
C ALA A 18 6.88 0.38 -48.16
N PRO A 19 7.79 0.79 -47.24
CA PRO A 19 8.11 -0.02 -46.08
C PRO A 19 6.82 -0.28 -45.35
N ILE A 20 6.48 -1.56 -45.17
CA ILE A 20 5.39 -2.00 -44.30
C ILE A 20 5.71 -1.40 -42.94
N SER A 21 5.05 -0.28 -42.61
CA SER A 21 5.14 0.31 -41.30
C SER A 21 4.85 -0.83 -40.30
N ALA A 22 5.83 -1.18 -39.48
CA ALA A 22 5.73 -2.26 -38.55
C ALA A 22 4.46 -2.05 -37.71
N ILE A 23 3.44 -2.87 -37.94
CA ILE A 23 2.22 -2.88 -37.13
C ILE A 23 2.69 -3.01 -35.67
N PRO A 24 2.39 -2.04 -34.80
CA PRO A 24 2.81 -2.12 -33.41
C PRO A 24 2.32 -3.46 -32.85
N ARG A 25 3.25 -4.34 -32.48
CA ARG A 25 2.87 -5.61 -31.84
C ARG A 25 2.01 -5.30 -30.64
N ALA A 26 0.83 -5.92 -30.57
CA ALA A 26 -0.03 -5.79 -29.40
C ALA A 26 0.78 -6.10 -28.12
N PRO A 27 0.63 -5.30 -27.05
CA PRO A 27 1.39 -5.49 -25.83
C PRO A 27 1.11 -6.87 -25.25
N THR A 28 2.17 -7.61 -24.95
CA THR A 28 2.09 -8.95 -24.36
C THR A 28 1.98 -8.84 -22.85
N LEU A 29 1.00 -9.54 -22.26
CA LEU A 29 0.85 -9.63 -20.80
C LEU A 29 1.78 -10.70 -20.25
N GLY A 30 2.42 -10.42 -19.12
CA GLY A 30 3.27 -11.40 -18.44
C GLY A 30 4.40 -10.75 -17.67
N LEU A 31 4.82 -11.41 -16.56
CA LEU A 31 5.92 -10.92 -15.74
C LEU A 31 7.28 -11.01 -16.46
N ARG A 32 7.50 -12.09 -17.22
CA ARG A 32 8.75 -12.29 -17.99
C ARG A 32 8.88 -11.30 -19.13
N GLU A 33 7.77 -11.08 -19.82
CA GLU A 33 7.66 -10.21 -21.00
C GLU A 33 7.87 -8.74 -20.62
N ASN A 34 7.44 -8.36 -19.42
CA ASN A 34 7.46 -6.98 -18.93
C ASN A 34 8.41 -6.78 -17.72
N TRP A 35 9.36 -7.69 -17.47
CA TRP A 35 10.17 -7.69 -16.25
C TRP A 35 10.93 -6.37 -16.01
N GLN A 36 11.39 -5.70 -17.07
CA GLN A 36 12.11 -4.43 -16.97
C GLN A 36 11.22 -3.32 -16.42
N GLN A 37 10.03 -3.14 -16.99
CA GLN A 37 9.07 -2.14 -16.49
C GLN A 37 8.53 -2.52 -15.10
N PHE A 38 8.31 -3.81 -14.86
CA PHE A 38 7.88 -4.30 -13.56
C PHE A 38 8.92 -4.01 -12.47
N SER A 39 10.19 -4.32 -12.70
CA SER A 39 11.28 -4.05 -11.76
C SER A 39 11.51 -2.55 -11.54
N LEU A 40 11.40 -1.75 -12.61
CA LEU A 40 11.45 -0.29 -12.51
C LEU A 40 10.30 0.25 -11.64
N LEU A 41 9.08 -0.22 -11.83
CA LEU A 41 7.93 0.17 -11.00
C LEU A 41 8.06 -0.34 -9.55
N MET A 42 8.75 -1.45 -9.31
CA MET A 42 9.11 -1.88 -7.95
C MET A 42 10.08 -0.90 -7.30
N LEU A 43 11.12 -0.48 -8.03
CA LEU A 43 12.09 0.51 -7.55
C LEU A 43 11.41 1.87 -7.28
N VAL A 44 10.57 2.34 -8.20
CA VAL A 44 9.77 3.57 -8.00
C VAL A 44 8.89 3.44 -6.74
N ASN A 45 8.23 2.29 -6.54
CA ASN A 45 7.41 2.06 -5.35
C ASN A 45 8.25 1.97 -4.06
N ALA A 46 9.48 1.48 -4.13
CA ALA A 46 10.40 1.51 -3.00
C ALA A 46 10.71 2.96 -2.58
N PHE A 47 10.96 3.88 -3.52
CA PHE A 47 11.12 5.30 -3.20
C PHE A 47 9.84 5.93 -2.62
N VAL A 48 8.67 5.53 -3.11
CA VAL A 48 7.39 5.97 -2.52
C VAL A 48 7.29 5.51 -1.06
N GLY A 49 7.65 4.25 -0.77
CA GLY A 49 7.71 3.73 0.60
C GLY A 49 8.75 4.44 1.46
N ALA A 50 9.94 4.70 0.90
CA ALA A 50 11.01 5.40 1.59
C ALA A 50 10.60 6.80 2.06
N MET A 51 9.77 7.53 1.30
CA MET A 51 9.21 8.82 1.71
C MET A 51 8.39 8.73 3.02
N VAL A 52 7.61 7.66 3.21
CA VAL A 52 6.90 7.42 4.48
C VAL A 52 7.86 7.04 5.59
N GLY A 53 8.86 6.22 5.27
CA GLY A 53 9.87 5.77 6.23
C GLY A 53 10.67 6.90 6.87
N LEU A 54 10.93 8.00 6.13
CA LEU A 54 11.63 9.19 6.63
C LEU A 54 11.06 9.73 7.94
N GLU A 55 9.76 9.64 8.13
CA GLU A 55 9.06 10.28 9.24
C GLU A 55 8.92 9.38 10.47
N ARG A 56 8.98 8.03 10.27
CA ARG A 56 8.61 7.05 11.30
C ARG A 56 9.45 7.09 12.58
N SER A 57 10.74 7.35 12.47
CA SER A 57 11.65 7.37 13.64
C SER A 57 11.83 8.74 14.22
N VAL A 58 11.64 9.81 13.44
CA VAL A 58 12.11 11.15 13.77
C VAL A 58 10.96 12.13 14.03
N LEU A 59 9.91 12.08 13.22
CA LEU A 59 8.90 13.14 13.21
C LEU A 59 8.10 13.25 14.53
N PRO A 60 7.70 12.14 15.21
CA PRO A 60 7.07 12.25 16.52
C PRO A 60 7.99 12.93 17.57
N LEU A 61 9.28 12.58 17.56
CA LEU A 61 10.27 13.18 18.47
C LEU A 61 10.55 14.65 18.13
N LEU A 62 10.49 15.02 16.86
CA LEU A 62 10.60 16.39 16.40
C LEU A 62 9.45 17.25 16.95
N GLY A 63 8.21 16.73 16.93
CA GLY A 63 7.03 17.39 17.50
C GLY A 63 7.19 17.69 18.97
N GLU A 64 7.67 16.73 19.75
CA GLU A 64 7.90 16.88 21.18
C GLU A 64 9.09 17.81 21.49
N ARG A 65 10.27 17.53 20.89
CA ARG A 65 11.53 18.15 21.32
C ARG A 65 11.84 19.51 20.71
N GLU A 66 11.47 19.74 19.45
CA GLU A 66 11.78 20.99 18.76
C GLU A 66 10.57 21.92 18.67
N PHE A 67 9.36 21.38 18.46
CA PHE A 67 8.14 22.19 18.40
C PHE A 67 7.43 22.34 19.75
N GLY A 68 7.86 21.61 20.78
CA GLY A 68 7.31 21.75 22.14
C GLY A 68 5.83 21.43 22.24
N ILE A 69 5.34 20.47 21.42
CA ILE A 69 3.93 20.10 21.43
C ILE A 69 3.62 19.33 22.71
N ALA A 70 2.79 19.92 23.55
CA ALA A 70 2.50 19.40 24.88
C ALA A 70 1.59 18.16 24.87
N THR A 71 0.76 17.97 23.82
CA THR A 71 -0.20 16.88 23.75
C THR A 71 0.23 15.83 22.72
N LEU A 72 0.01 14.55 23.04
CA LEU A 72 0.29 13.45 22.13
C LEU A 72 -0.66 13.46 20.93
N SER A 73 -1.93 13.82 21.14
CA SER A 73 -2.89 14.03 20.04
C SER A 73 -2.43 15.13 19.07
N GLY A 74 -1.86 16.21 19.58
CA GLY A 74 -1.24 17.27 18.78
C GLY A 74 -0.05 16.75 17.98
N THR A 75 0.83 15.98 18.62
CA THR A 75 1.99 15.38 17.95
C THR A 75 1.57 14.37 16.88
N LEU A 76 0.58 13.53 17.15
CA LEU A 76 0.10 12.52 16.19
C LEU A 76 -0.79 13.09 15.08
N SER A 77 -1.13 14.38 15.10
CA SER A 77 -1.98 15.04 14.10
C SER A 77 -1.47 14.90 12.66
N PHE A 78 -0.15 14.79 12.46
CA PHE A 78 0.43 14.56 11.13
C PHE A 78 0.05 13.19 10.55
N VAL A 79 0.06 12.13 11.37
CA VAL A 79 -0.36 10.79 10.93
C VAL A 79 -1.85 10.78 10.60
N ALA A 80 -2.68 11.43 11.45
CA ALA A 80 -4.11 11.55 11.21
C ALA A 80 -4.41 12.26 9.88
N THR A 81 -3.73 13.37 9.62
CA THR A 81 -3.86 14.14 8.38
C THR A 81 -3.40 13.33 7.18
N PHE A 82 -2.22 12.71 7.27
CA PHE A 82 -1.69 11.82 6.24
C PHE A 82 -2.68 10.70 5.88
N GLY A 83 -3.17 9.97 6.89
CA GLY A 83 -4.07 8.83 6.69
C GLY A 83 -5.39 9.24 6.04
N PHE A 84 -5.99 10.34 6.50
CA PHE A 84 -7.23 10.86 5.94
C PHE A 84 -7.07 11.28 4.47
N VAL A 85 -6.04 12.07 4.16
CA VAL A 85 -5.78 12.53 2.79
C VAL A 85 -5.44 11.37 1.87
N LYS A 86 -4.61 10.42 2.33
CA LYS A 86 -4.28 9.20 1.57
C LYS A 86 -5.52 8.38 1.26
N ALA A 87 -6.42 8.19 2.23
CA ALA A 87 -7.66 7.41 2.04
C ALA A 87 -8.55 8.02 0.95
N LEU A 88 -8.76 9.34 0.99
CA LEU A 88 -9.53 10.05 -0.03
C LEU A 88 -8.85 10.01 -1.41
N THR A 89 -7.54 10.22 -1.45
CA THR A 89 -6.79 10.23 -2.71
C THR A 89 -6.77 8.84 -3.35
N ASN A 90 -6.64 7.76 -2.56
CA ASN A 90 -6.73 6.39 -3.06
C ASN A 90 -8.08 6.08 -3.72
N LEU A 91 -9.17 6.63 -3.19
CA LEU A 91 -10.50 6.41 -3.76
C LEU A 91 -10.63 6.94 -5.19
N ILE A 92 -9.93 8.03 -5.51
CA ILE A 92 -9.99 8.68 -6.83
C ILE A 92 -8.84 8.30 -7.76
N ALA A 93 -7.71 7.79 -7.23
CA ALA A 93 -6.49 7.51 -8.00
C ALA A 93 -6.73 6.59 -9.21
N GLY A 94 -7.54 5.54 -9.05
CA GLY A 94 -7.89 4.63 -10.14
C GLY A 94 -8.60 5.36 -11.29
N ARG A 95 -9.62 6.17 -10.98
CA ARG A 95 -10.38 6.95 -11.97
C ARG A 95 -9.51 7.97 -12.69
N LEU A 96 -8.60 8.63 -11.96
CA LEU A 96 -7.65 9.56 -12.55
C LEU A 96 -6.71 8.83 -13.53
N GLY A 97 -6.23 7.64 -13.17
CA GLY A 97 -5.40 6.81 -14.03
C GLY A 97 -6.12 6.37 -15.32
N ASP A 98 -7.40 6.03 -15.22
CA ASP A 98 -8.22 5.67 -16.38
C ASP A 98 -8.45 6.86 -17.33
N ARG A 99 -8.60 8.07 -16.77
CA ARG A 99 -8.91 9.29 -17.54
C ARG A 99 -7.68 9.96 -18.14
N TYR A 100 -6.61 10.07 -17.35
CA TYR A 100 -5.43 10.87 -17.71
C TYR A 100 -4.19 10.04 -18.05
N GLY A 101 -4.29 8.71 -17.97
CA GLY A 101 -3.18 7.77 -18.12
C GLY A 101 -2.45 7.50 -16.81
N ARG A 102 -1.99 6.26 -16.65
CA ARG A 102 -1.32 5.77 -15.44
C ARG A 102 -0.03 6.55 -15.15
N LYS A 103 0.81 6.75 -16.18
CA LYS A 103 2.08 7.47 -16.05
C LYS A 103 1.88 8.89 -15.55
N ASN A 104 0.93 9.63 -16.09
CA ASN A 104 0.69 11.01 -15.71
C ASN A 104 0.26 11.13 -14.24
N VAL A 105 -0.58 10.23 -13.75
CA VAL A 105 -1.00 10.20 -12.35
C VAL A 105 0.17 9.86 -11.42
N LEU A 106 1.04 8.92 -11.81
CA LEU A 106 2.25 8.58 -11.08
C LEU A 106 3.20 9.79 -10.96
N VAL A 107 3.46 10.48 -12.08
CA VAL A 107 4.31 11.68 -12.13
C VAL A 107 3.71 12.81 -11.29
N THR A 108 2.40 13.04 -11.40
CA THR A 108 1.69 14.03 -10.57
C THR A 108 1.86 13.71 -9.08
N GLY A 109 1.77 12.44 -8.69
CA GLY A 109 2.05 12.01 -7.32
C GLY A 109 3.46 12.41 -6.86
N TRP A 110 4.48 12.27 -7.69
CA TRP A 110 5.85 12.69 -7.36
C TRP A 110 6.02 14.21 -7.27
N LEU A 111 5.30 14.99 -8.06
CA LEU A 111 5.32 16.46 -7.94
C LEU A 111 4.84 16.92 -6.55
N PHE A 112 3.86 16.22 -5.96
CA PHE A 112 3.43 16.47 -4.58
C PHE A 112 4.46 16.01 -3.53
N ALA A 113 5.33 15.05 -3.86
CA ALA A 113 6.39 14.59 -2.97
C ALA A 113 7.57 15.57 -2.85
N LEU A 114 7.89 16.30 -3.92
CA LEU A 114 9.06 17.19 -3.97
C LEU A 114 9.12 18.22 -2.82
N PRO A 115 8.04 18.95 -2.49
CA PRO A 115 8.09 19.94 -1.41
C PRO A 115 8.08 19.33 -0.02
N VAL A 116 7.71 18.05 0.16
CA VAL A 116 7.57 17.43 1.48
C VAL A 116 8.81 17.56 2.35
N PRO A 117 10.00 17.07 1.95
CA PRO A 117 11.20 17.16 2.77
C PRO A 117 11.65 18.60 3.00
N LEU A 118 11.43 19.49 2.03
CA LEU A 118 11.77 20.92 2.16
C LEU A 118 10.89 21.60 3.22
N LEU A 119 9.59 21.30 3.21
CA LEU A 119 8.66 21.81 4.21
C LEU A 119 9.04 21.36 5.62
N VAL A 120 9.49 20.11 5.79
CA VAL A 120 9.93 19.61 7.09
C VAL A 120 11.25 20.25 7.53
N ILE A 121 12.24 20.39 6.62
CA ILE A 121 13.53 21.01 6.89
C ILE A 121 13.36 22.44 7.38
N TRP A 122 12.55 23.24 6.69
CA TRP A 122 12.39 24.67 6.98
C TRP A 122 11.13 25.01 7.77
N ALA A 123 10.46 24.02 8.35
CA ALA A 123 9.25 24.23 9.13
C ALA A 123 9.49 25.20 10.30
N PRO A 124 8.88 26.39 10.33
CA PRO A 124 8.93 27.28 11.49
C PRO A 124 7.92 26.91 12.57
N THR A 125 6.87 26.17 12.21
CA THR A 125 5.80 25.72 13.10
C THR A 125 5.28 24.34 12.69
N TRP A 126 4.61 23.66 13.62
CA TRP A 126 4.00 22.33 13.36
C TRP A 126 2.97 22.35 12.23
N LYS A 127 2.33 23.48 11.95
CA LYS A 127 1.41 23.62 10.81
C LYS A 127 2.06 23.27 9.47
N TRP A 128 3.35 23.57 9.30
CA TRP A 128 4.10 23.23 8.08
C TRP A 128 4.30 21.71 7.95
N ILE A 129 4.49 21.03 9.08
CA ILE A 129 4.53 19.56 9.12
C ILE A 129 3.19 18.94 8.69
N ILE A 130 2.07 19.55 9.15
CA ILE A 130 0.73 19.14 8.72
C ILE A 130 0.56 19.30 7.19
N VAL A 131 0.99 20.44 6.64
CA VAL A 131 0.97 20.70 5.18
C VAL A 131 1.84 19.68 4.45
N ALA A 132 3.05 19.39 4.94
CA ALA A 132 3.92 18.36 4.36
C ALA A 132 3.22 16.99 4.33
N ASN A 133 2.49 16.63 5.38
CA ASN A 133 1.77 15.36 5.47
C ASN A 133 0.48 15.31 4.64
N ILE A 134 -0.18 16.44 4.35
CA ILE A 134 -1.22 16.52 3.31
C ILE A 134 -0.60 16.16 1.95
N LEU A 135 0.51 16.78 1.58
CA LEU A 135 1.18 16.52 0.31
C LEU A 135 1.73 15.09 0.22
N LEU A 136 2.28 14.56 1.32
CA LEU A 136 2.72 13.17 1.40
C LEU A 136 1.53 12.20 1.25
N GLY A 137 0.38 12.50 1.85
CA GLY A 137 -0.85 11.72 1.71
C GLY A 137 -1.33 11.69 0.25
N ILE A 138 -1.31 12.83 -0.46
CA ILE A 138 -1.63 12.90 -1.89
C ILE A 138 -0.61 12.08 -2.70
N ASN A 139 0.69 12.26 -2.46
CA ASN A 139 1.74 11.47 -3.10
C ASN A 139 1.49 9.97 -2.95
N GLN A 140 1.27 9.51 -1.72
CA GLN A 140 1.06 8.10 -1.41
C GLN A 140 -0.20 7.55 -2.09
N GLY A 141 -1.29 8.31 -2.06
CA GLY A 141 -2.54 7.93 -2.71
C GLY A 141 -2.41 7.82 -4.23
N LEU A 142 -1.72 8.76 -4.88
CA LEU A 142 -1.51 8.74 -6.33
C LEU A 142 -0.41 7.75 -6.74
N ALA A 143 0.81 7.91 -6.20
CA ALA A 143 1.97 7.17 -6.70
C ALA A 143 1.95 5.69 -6.29
N TRP A 144 1.67 5.35 -5.01
CA TRP A 144 1.59 3.96 -4.57
C TRP A 144 0.49 3.20 -5.30
N SER A 145 -0.73 3.74 -5.31
CA SER A 145 -1.86 3.06 -5.95
C SER A 145 -1.66 2.88 -7.45
N THR A 146 -1.16 3.90 -8.14
CA THR A 146 -0.89 3.82 -9.57
C THR A 146 0.22 2.82 -9.88
N ALA A 147 1.32 2.79 -9.11
CA ALA A 147 2.38 1.82 -9.28
C ALA A 147 1.90 0.37 -9.07
N VAL A 148 0.97 0.14 -8.13
CA VAL A 148 0.30 -1.16 -7.95
C VAL A 148 -0.51 -1.52 -9.18
N ILE A 149 -1.38 -0.61 -9.64
CA ILE A 149 -2.25 -0.83 -10.79
C ILE A 149 -1.43 -1.13 -12.04
N MET A 150 -0.40 -0.33 -12.33
CA MET A 150 0.49 -0.54 -13.49
C MET A 150 1.15 -1.92 -13.46
N LYS A 151 1.59 -2.41 -12.30
CA LYS A 151 2.17 -3.76 -12.19
C LYS A 151 1.14 -4.86 -12.45
N ILE A 152 -0.09 -4.67 -12.01
CA ILE A 152 -1.21 -5.58 -12.31
C ILE A 152 -1.50 -5.60 -13.81
N ASP A 153 -1.52 -4.42 -14.45
CA ASP A 153 -1.74 -4.28 -15.89
C ASP A 153 -0.68 -5.02 -16.71
N LEU A 154 0.61 -4.93 -16.31
CA LEU A 154 1.72 -5.58 -17.01
C LEU A 154 1.68 -7.11 -16.89
N VAL A 155 1.31 -7.63 -15.71
CA VAL A 155 1.40 -9.07 -15.41
C VAL A 155 0.17 -9.84 -15.89
N GLY A 156 -0.99 -9.18 -15.95
CA GLY A 156 -2.25 -9.80 -16.32
C GLY A 156 -2.83 -10.73 -15.22
N PRO A 157 -3.93 -11.46 -15.50
CA PRO A 157 -4.74 -12.12 -14.48
C PRO A 157 -4.04 -13.28 -13.75
N LYS A 158 -3.16 -14.03 -14.43
CA LYS A 158 -2.59 -15.28 -13.91
C LYS A 158 -1.61 -15.12 -12.74
N ARG A 159 -0.95 -13.96 -12.59
CA ARG A 159 0.10 -13.72 -11.58
C ARG A 159 -0.09 -12.44 -10.76
N ARG A 160 -1.31 -11.94 -10.66
CA ARG A 160 -1.64 -10.70 -9.91
C ARG A 160 -1.25 -10.78 -8.44
N GLY A 161 -1.47 -11.92 -7.79
CA GLY A 161 -1.10 -12.11 -6.39
C GLY A 161 0.41 -11.96 -6.16
N LEU A 162 1.23 -12.58 -7.01
CA LEU A 162 2.68 -12.42 -6.95
C LEU A 162 3.11 -10.97 -7.17
N ALA A 163 2.53 -10.29 -8.16
CA ALA A 163 2.83 -8.89 -8.46
C ALA A 163 2.51 -7.97 -7.28
N MET A 164 1.39 -8.21 -6.60
CA MET A 164 0.99 -7.47 -5.41
C MET A 164 1.91 -7.76 -4.23
N GLY A 165 2.25 -9.03 -3.98
CA GLY A 165 3.18 -9.41 -2.91
C GLY A 165 4.56 -8.78 -3.07
N LEU A 166 5.12 -8.81 -4.29
CA LEU A 166 6.39 -8.18 -4.60
C LEU A 166 6.32 -6.65 -4.46
N ASN A 167 5.20 -6.03 -4.88
CA ASN A 167 4.99 -4.60 -4.70
C ASN A 167 5.06 -4.19 -3.23
N GLU A 168 4.29 -4.85 -2.40
CA GLU A 168 4.20 -4.52 -0.98
C GLU A 168 5.52 -4.83 -0.27
N PHE A 169 6.20 -5.92 -0.62
CA PHE A 169 7.55 -6.23 -0.14
C PHE A 169 8.51 -5.06 -0.39
N ALA A 170 8.63 -4.61 -1.64
CA ALA A 170 9.54 -3.53 -2.00
C ALA A 170 9.19 -2.22 -1.27
N GLY A 171 7.90 -1.89 -1.17
CA GLY A 171 7.42 -0.70 -0.49
C GLY A 171 7.73 -0.73 1.01
N TYR A 172 7.33 -1.77 1.74
CA TYR A 172 7.50 -1.83 3.20
C TYR A 172 8.93 -2.09 3.64
N LEU A 173 9.72 -2.82 2.86
CA LEU A 173 11.16 -2.92 3.11
C LEU A 173 11.83 -1.55 2.99
N ALA A 174 11.45 -0.76 1.99
CA ALA A 174 11.96 0.60 1.82
C ALA A 174 11.49 1.55 2.94
N VAL A 175 10.25 1.42 3.43
CA VAL A 175 9.77 2.11 4.64
C VAL A 175 10.70 1.79 5.81
N ALA A 176 10.98 0.51 6.05
CA ALA A 176 11.82 0.06 7.14
C ALA A 176 13.25 0.61 7.05
N LEU A 177 13.90 0.41 5.90
CA LEU A 177 15.27 0.87 5.67
C LEU A 177 15.40 2.39 5.79
N SER A 178 14.43 3.12 5.27
CA SER A 178 14.41 4.58 5.38
C SER A 178 14.21 5.04 6.83
N ALA A 179 13.31 4.42 7.59
CA ALA A 179 13.12 4.70 9.01
C ALA A 179 14.40 4.47 9.82
N LEU A 180 15.11 3.37 9.55
CA LEU A 180 16.39 3.07 10.17
C LEU A 180 17.46 4.11 9.80
N ALA A 181 17.62 4.39 8.51
CA ALA A 181 18.61 5.35 8.00
C ALA A 181 18.37 6.75 8.58
N THR A 182 17.11 7.20 8.56
CA THR A 182 16.73 8.53 9.09
C THR A 182 17.04 8.65 10.58
N GLY A 183 16.68 7.63 11.36
CA GLY A 183 16.96 7.63 12.79
C GLY A 183 18.46 7.53 13.12
N MET A 184 19.23 6.76 12.33
CA MET A 184 20.69 6.69 12.48
C MET A 184 21.35 8.03 12.15
N ILE A 185 20.93 8.71 11.10
CA ILE A 185 21.42 10.05 10.77
C ILE A 185 21.02 11.03 11.87
N ALA A 186 19.76 10.99 12.33
CA ALA A 186 19.27 11.86 13.38
C ALA A 186 20.02 11.68 14.72
N SER A 187 20.42 10.44 15.04
CA SER A 187 21.19 10.17 16.26
C SER A 187 22.57 10.83 16.27
N ARG A 188 23.13 11.11 15.08
CA ARG A 188 24.47 11.67 14.92
C ARG A 188 24.46 13.18 14.66
N TYR A 189 23.47 13.66 13.93
CA TYR A 189 23.45 15.03 13.38
C TYR A 189 22.26 15.87 13.88
N GLY A 190 21.35 15.30 14.68
CA GLY A 190 20.12 15.95 15.12
C GLY A 190 18.89 15.58 14.28
N LEU A 191 17.71 15.95 14.79
CA LEU A 191 16.44 15.55 14.19
C LEU A 191 16.18 16.17 12.82
N ARG A 192 16.73 17.34 12.53
CA ARG A 192 16.74 18.04 11.22
C ARG A 192 17.95 18.97 11.11
N PRO A 193 18.37 19.39 9.88
CA PRO A 193 17.78 19.08 8.56
C PRO A 193 18.30 17.76 7.95
N GLN A 194 19.42 17.23 8.43
CA GLN A 194 20.23 16.19 7.76
C GLN A 194 19.43 14.92 7.41
N PRO A 195 18.57 14.35 8.29
CA PRO A 195 17.79 13.14 7.95
C PRO A 195 16.90 13.34 6.72
N PHE A 196 16.35 14.56 6.53
CA PHE A 196 15.40 14.84 5.45
C PHE A 196 16.04 15.13 4.10
N TYR A 197 17.38 15.26 4.01
CA TYR A 197 18.09 15.29 2.73
C TYR A 197 17.89 14.00 1.93
N LEU A 198 17.73 12.86 2.61
CA LEU A 198 17.34 11.61 1.96
C LEU A 198 16.00 11.75 1.21
N GLY A 199 15.05 12.49 1.79
CA GLY A 199 13.74 12.72 1.18
C GLY A 199 13.82 13.52 -0.12
N ILE A 200 14.72 14.50 -0.19
CA ILE A 200 14.98 15.25 -1.43
C ILE A 200 15.50 14.30 -2.50
N ALA A 201 16.47 13.44 -2.14
CA ALA A 201 17.02 12.45 -3.07
C ALA A 201 15.94 11.45 -3.53
N PHE A 202 15.12 10.91 -2.60
CA PHE A 202 14.07 9.96 -2.94
C PHE A 202 13.01 10.56 -3.87
N ALA A 203 12.56 11.79 -3.60
CA ALA A 203 11.58 12.48 -4.42
C ALA A 203 12.13 12.81 -5.82
N ALA A 204 13.37 13.31 -5.89
CA ALA A 204 14.02 13.64 -7.17
C ALA A 204 14.28 12.39 -8.04
N ILE A 205 14.82 11.32 -7.44
CA ILE A 205 15.11 10.06 -8.16
C ILE A 205 13.78 9.40 -8.57
N GLY A 206 12.79 9.31 -7.67
CA GLY A 206 11.49 8.72 -7.96
C GLY A 206 10.76 9.46 -9.09
N LEU A 207 10.80 10.79 -9.10
CA LEU A 207 10.27 11.62 -10.19
C LEU A 207 11.05 11.37 -11.50
N ALA A 208 12.37 11.45 -11.47
CA ALA A 208 13.21 11.27 -12.66
C ALA A 208 12.99 9.89 -13.30
N LEU A 209 13.00 8.81 -12.51
CA LEU A 209 12.70 7.47 -12.98
C LEU A 209 11.31 7.38 -13.61
N SER A 210 10.31 7.99 -12.97
CA SER A 210 8.93 7.95 -13.45
C SER A 210 8.74 8.73 -14.76
N VAL A 211 9.39 9.89 -14.90
CA VAL A 211 9.30 10.71 -16.13
C VAL A 211 10.05 10.07 -17.29
N ILE A 212 11.29 9.63 -17.04
CA ILE A 212 12.23 9.22 -18.11
C ILE A 212 11.95 7.77 -18.55
N PHE A 213 11.80 6.84 -17.60
CA PHE A 213 11.86 5.41 -17.92
C PHE A 213 10.52 4.67 -17.79
N VAL A 214 9.56 5.16 -16.97
CA VAL A 214 8.27 4.49 -16.85
C VAL A 214 7.45 4.73 -18.12
N ARG A 215 6.87 3.64 -18.66
CA ARG A 215 5.94 3.65 -19.80
C ARG A 215 4.51 3.53 -19.29
N ASP A 216 3.56 4.17 -19.98
CA ASP A 216 2.15 4.03 -19.64
C ASP A 216 1.64 2.61 -19.93
N THR A 217 0.72 2.10 -19.08
CA THR A 217 0.20 0.73 -19.18
C THR A 217 -1.22 0.66 -19.75
N THR A 218 -1.79 1.77 -20.22
CA THR A 218 -3.17 1.84 -20.73
C THR A 218 -3.39 0.87 -21.91
N GLU A 219 -2.38 0.65 -22.76
CA GLU A 219 -2.48 -0.30 -23.87
C GLU A 219 -2.56 -1.76 -23.39
N HIS A 220 -1.89 -2.12 -22.28
CA HIS A 220 -1.99 -3.45 -21.68
C HIS A 220 -3.40 -3.72 -21.14
N VAL A 221 -4.05 -2.70 -20.55
CA VAL A 221 -5.45 -2.78 -20.12
C VAL A 221 -6.38 -3.05 -21.30
N ARG A 222 -6.19 -2.34 -22.41
CA ARG A 222 -6.98 -2.55 -23.65
C ARG A 222 -6.75 -3.95 -24.23
N ALA A 223 -5.50 -4.43 -24.23
CA ALA A 223 -5.18 -5.78 -24.70
C ALA A 223 -5.84 -6.86 -23.82
N GLU A 224 -5.84 -6.69 -22.49
CA GLU A 224 -6.54 -7.61 -21.57
C GLU A 224 -8.06 -7.59 -21.80
N ALA A 225 -8.66 -6.41 -21.95
CA ALA A 225 -10.09 -6.27 -22.22
C ALA A 225 -10.48 -6.96 -23.52
N ASN A 226 -9.70 -6.79 -24.59
CA ASN A 226 -9.93 -7.41 -25.88
C ASN A 226 -9.80 -8.94 -25.85
N SER A 227 -8.82 -9.48 -25.09
CA SER A 227 -8.69 -10.93 -24.93
C SER A 227 -9.88 -11.52 -24.16
N ARG A 228 -10.34 -10.86 -23.10
CA ARG A 228 -11.52 -11.29 -22.35
C ARG A 228 -12.81 -11.23 -23.18
N ALA A 229 -12.98 -10.21 -24.03
CA ALA A 229 -14.12 -10.09 -24.91
C ALA A 229 -14.18 -11.23 -25.95
N ARG A 230 -13.02 -11.75 -26.37
CA ARG A 230 -12.93 -12.92 -27.26
C ARG A 230 -13.26 -14.24 -26.55
N ASP A 231 -12.87 -14.36 -25.27
CA ASP A 231 -13.06 -15.57 -24.47
C ASP A 231 -14.47 -15.66 -23.85
N ALA A 232 -15.11 -14.52 -23.60
CA ALA A 232 -16.44 -14.41 -23.01
C ALA A 232 -17.50 -14.21 -24.10
N GLY A 233 -17.92 -15.28 -24.77
CA GLY A 233 -19.20 -15.28 -25.50
C GLY A 233 -20.29 -14.75 -24.57
N THR A 234 -20.78 -13.53 -24.85
CA THR A 234 -21.96 -12.84 -24.30
C THR A 234 -22.45 -13.29 -22.91
N SER A 235 -21.72 -13.03 -21.85
CA SER A 235 -22.27 -13.08 -20.49
C SER A 235 -22.64 -11.65 -20.06
N ALA A 236 -23.93 -11.41 -19.82
CA ALA A 236 -24.47 -10.17 -19.32
C ALA A 236 -23.75 -9.77 -18.04
N THR A 237 -22.93 -8.72 -18.09
CA THR A 237 -22.27 -8.13 -16.91
C THR A 237 -23.34 -7.40 -16.10
N THR A 238 -23.74 -7.97 -14.99
CA THR A 238 -24.61 -7.29 -14.02
C THR A 238 -23.86 -6.09 -13.45
N THR A 239 -24.23 -4.90 -13.88
CA THR A 239 -23.65 -3.66 -13.35
C THR A 239 -24.20 -3.42 -11.94
N VAL A 240 -23.34 -3.52 -10.93
CA VAL A 240 -23.69 -3.20 -9.54
C VAL A 240 -23.34 -1.74 -9.28
N SER A 241 -24.28 -0.96 -8.69
CA SER A 241 -24.05 0.46 -8.41
C SER A 241 -22.96 0.66 -7.35
N PHE A 242 -22.24 1.80 -7.40
CA PHE A 242 -21.25 2.16 -6.38
C PHE A 242 -21.85 2.12 -4.96
N ARG A 243 -23.07 2.63 -4.79
CA ARG A 243 -23.79 2.65 -3.49
C ARG A 243 -24.00 1.25 -2.93
N GLU A 244 -24.36 0.29 -3.77
CA GLU A 244 -24.53 -1.10 -3.36
C GLU A 244 -23.19 -1.76 -3.00
N VAL A 245 -22.14 -1.56 -3.80
CA VAL A 245 -20.80 -2.09 -3.48
C VAL A 245 -20.27 -1.48 -2.19
N PHE A 246 -20.48 -0.18 -1.97
CA PHE A 246 -20.13 0.50 -0.73
C PHE A 246 -20.87 -0.09 0.47
N ALA A 247 -22.18 -0.31 0.34
CA ALA A 247 -22.99 -0.91 1.39
C ALA A 247 -22.55 -2.36 1.71
N ARG A 248 -22.24 -3.17 0.69
CA ARG A 248 -21.69 -4.53 0.87
C ARG A 248 -20.36 -4.50 1.59
N GLY A 249 -19.42 -3.67 1.14
CA GLY A 249 -18.09 -3.54 1.74
C GLY A 249 -18.08 -2.97 3.15
N THR A 250 -19.13 -2.27 3.56
CA THR A 250 -19.18 -1.58 4.85
C THR A 250 -19.99 -2.34 5.91
N TRP A 251 -21.17 -2.92 5.57
CA TRP A 251 -22.04 -3.56 6.58
C TRP A 251 -22.87 -4.75 6.08
N ARG A 252 -23.25 -4.84 4.77
CA ARG A 252 -24.23 -5.82 4.28
C ARG A 252 -23.63 -7.21 4.07
N ASP A 253 -22.49 -7.30 3.42
CA ASP A 253 -21.84 -8.58 3.13
C ASP A 253 -20.92 -8.99 4.28
N PRO A 254 -21.10 -10.17 4.90
CA PRO A 254 -20.29 -10.59 6.05
C PRO A 254 -18.80 -10.71 5.73
N ALA A 255 -18.43 -11.19 4.53
CA ALA A 255 -17.02 -11.33 4.15
C ALA A 255 -16.38 -9.97 3.88
N LEU A 256 -17.01 -9.14 3.03
CA LEU A 256 -16.47 -7.84 2.62
C LEU A 256 -16.42 -6.84 3.76
N SER A 257 -17.49 -6.76 4.58
CA SER A 257 -17.54 -5.82 5.70
C SER A 257 -16.58 -6.21 6.82
N THR A 258 -16.43 -7.51 7.10
CA THR A 258 -15.45 -8.00 8.07
C THR A 258 -14.03 -7.77 7.57
N ALA A 259 -13.77 -7.96 6.28
CA ALA A 259 -12.46 -7.63 5.69
C ALA A 259 -12.16 -6.13 5.78
N SER A 260 -13.12 -5.25 5.54
CA SER A 260 -12.96 -3.80 5.67
C SER A 260 -12.68 -3.37 7.11
N GLN A 261 -13.41 -3.94 8.08
CA GLN A 261 -13.20 -3.71 9.51
C GLN A 261 -11.81 -4.20 9.95
N ALA A 262 -11.42 -5.42 9.58
CA ALA A 262 -10.10 -5.96 9.92
C ALA A 262 -8.97 -5.14 9.29
N GLY A 263 -9.16 -4.68 8.04
CA GLY A 263 -8.22 -3.77 7.37
C GLY A 263 -8.08 -2.43 8.07
N LEU A 264 -9.19 -1.84 8.54
CA LEU A 264 -9.18 -0.60 9.32
C LEU A 264 -8.36 -0.78 10.61
N ILE A 265 -8.64 -1.83 11.39
CA ILE A 265 -7.92 -2.09 12.65
C ILE A 265 -6.44 -2.43 12.39
N ASN A 266 -6.14 -3.18 11.33
CA ASN A 266 -4.75 -3.46 10.96
C ASN A 266 -3.95 -2.16 10.70
N ASN A 267 -4.52 -1.20 9.97
CA ASN A 267 -3.87 0.08 9.73
C ASN A 267 -3.97 1.06 10.91
N LEU A 268 -4.95 0.88 11.79
CA LEU A 268 -4.98 1.58 13.08
C LEU A 268 -3.76 1.21 13.93
N ASN A 269 -3.37 -0.07 13.94
CA ASN A 269 -2.14 -0.54 14.60
C ASN A 269 -0.89 0.12 13.99
N ASP A 270 -0.82 0.23 12.66
CA ASP A 270 0.32 0.89 11.99
C ASP A 270 0.34 2.40 12.27
N GLY A 271 -0.80 3.07 12.33
CA GLY A 271 -0.92 4.48 12.70
C GLY A 271 -0.47 4.75 14.14
N LEU A 272 -0.88 3.89 15.09
CA LEU A 272 -0.39 3.93 16.47
C LEU A 272 1.13 3.69 16.52
N ALA A 273 1.62 2.64 15.85
CA ALA A 273 3.04 2.30 15.86
C ALA A 273 3.91 3.43 15.28
N TRP A 274 3.45 4.05 14.19
CA TRP A 274 4.16 5.18 13.58
C TRP A 274 4.21 6.41 14.49
N GLY A 275 3.05 6.78 15.08
CA GLY A 275 2.96 7.99 15.88
C GLY A 275 3.47 7.85 17.31
N LEU A 276 3.06 6.78 17.99
CA LEU A 276 3.22 6.67 19.44
C LEU A 276 4.48 5.89 19.87
N PHE A 277 4.92 4.86 19.12
CA PHE A 277 6.04 4.03 19.54
C PHE A 277 7.35 4.77 19.74
N PRO A 278 7.78 5.70 18.85
CA PRO A 278 9.01 6.46 19.08
C PRO A 278 8.98 7.24 20.40
N LEU A 279 7.83 7.82 20.74
CA LEU A 279 7.63 8.56 22.01
C LEU A 279 7.60 7.63 23.22
N PHE A 280 6.92 6.49 23.10
CA PHE A 280 6.85 5.46 24.14
C PHE A 280 8.24 4.90 24.49
N PHE A 281 9.05 4.61 23.47
CA PHE A 281 10.42 4.13 23.67
C PHE A 281 11.36 5.22 24.19
N ALA A 282 11.19 6.46 23.74
CA ALA A 282 11.96 7.60 24.24
C ALA A 282 11.66 7.88 25.73
N ALA A 283 10.38 7.79 26.14
CA ALA A 283 9.98 7.93 27.54
C ALA A 283 10.57 6.83 28.46
N ALA A 284 10.93 5.68 27.87
CA ALA A 284 11.64 4.62 28.55
C ALA A 284 13.18 4.75 28.48
N ASN A 285 13.70 5.91 28.09
CA ASN A 285 15.12 6.25 27.99
C ASN A 285 15.91 5.42 26.96
N LEU A 286 15.26 4.87 25.91
CA LEU A 286 15.99 4.25 24.80
C LEU A 286 16.69 5.33 23.97
N SER A 287 17.89 5.00 23.48
CA SER A 287 18.61 5.85 22.55
C SER A 287 17.87 5.92 21.21
N LEU A 288 18.09 7.02 20.45
CA LEU A 288 17.48 7.17 19.14
C LEU A 288 17.88 6.05 18.16
N GLN A 289 19.07 5.47 18.31
CA GLN A 289 19.50 4.29 17.56
C GLN A 289 18.63 3.07 17.89
N GLN A 290 18.38 2.79 19.17
CA GLN A 290 17.51 1.68 19.59
C GLN A 290 16.07 1.89 19.11
N ILE A 291 15.54 3.11 19.21
CA ILE A 291 14.22 3.48 18.68
C ILE A 291 14.16 3.21 17.18
N SER A 292 15.20 3.59 16.44
CA SER A 292 15.27 3.39 14.98
C SER A 292 15.28 1.91 14.60
N VAL A 293 15.95 1.06 15.38
CA VAL A 293 15.92 -0.39 15.18
C VAL A 293 14.51 -0.96 15.45
N LEU A 294 13.86 -0.54 16.51
CA LEU A 294 12.50 -0.99 16.85
C LEU A 294 11.47 -0.57 15.77
N THR A 295 11.58 0.67 15.29
CA THR A 295 10.71 1.18 14.21
C THR A 295 11.00 0.54 12.83
N PHE A 296 12.22 0.04 12.63
CA PHE A 296 12.60 -0.76 11.47
C PHE A 296 12.03 -2.18 11.53
N LEU A 297 12.13 -2.86 12.68
CA LEU A 297 11.80 -4.29 12.81
C LEU A 297 10.36 -4.61 12.39
N TYR A 298 9.39 -3.79 12.76
CA TYR A 298 7.99 -4.02 12.45
C TYR A 298 7.72 -4.03 10.94
N PRO A 299 7.98 -2.96 10.16
CA PRO A 299 7.72 -2.94 8.73
C PRO A 299 8.66 -3.84 7.93
N ALA A 300 9.88 -4.10 8.40
CA ALA A 300 10.83 -5.03 7.76
C ALA A 300 10.30 -6.46 7.84
N THR A 301 9.87 -6.89 9.03
CA THR A 301 9.29 -8.23 9.23
C THR A 301 8.01 -8.38 8.42
N TRP A 302 7.13 -7.38 8.46
CA TRP A 302 5.94 -7.36 7.63
C TRP A 302 6.29 -7.51 6.14
N GLY A 303 7.20 -6.68 5.62
CA GLY A 303 7.61 -6.72 4.22
C GLY A 303 8.14 -8.09 3.78
N VAL A 304 9.01 -8.71 4.59
CA VAL A 304 9.63 -9.99 4.26
C VAL A 304 8.65 -11.16 4.38
N VAL A 305 7.93 -11.26 5.49
CA VAL A 305 7.06 -12.41 5.80
C VAL A 305 5.86 -12.48 4.84
N GLN A 306 5.36 -11.34 4.36
CA GLN A 306 4.22 -11.34 3.44
C GLN A 306 4.50 -12.00 2.08
N LEU A 307 5.76 -12.19 1.68
CA LEU A 307 6.11 -12.95 0.48
C LEU A 307 5.62 -14.41 0.55
N GLY A 308 5.58 -14.98 1.75
CA GLY A 308 5.10 -16.36 1.98
C GLY A 308 3.63 -16.46 2.35
N THR A 309 3.07 -15.45 3.04
CA THR A 309 1.72 -15.54 3.61
C THR A 309 0.62 -15.51 2.56
N GLY A 310 0.83 -14.86 1.41
CA GLY A 310 -0.10 -14.92 0.28
C GLY A 310 -0.31 -16.36 -0.19
N GLY A 311 0.77 -17.10 -0.48
CA GLY A 311 0.71 -18.50 -0.86
C GLY A 311 0.24 -19.42 0.26
N LEU A 312 0.55 -19.08 1.52
CA LEU A 312 0.04 -19.83 2.67
C LEU A 312 -1.48 -19.72 2.77
N SER A 313 -2.04 -18.52 2.54
CA SER A 313 -3.49 -18.29 2.58
C SER A 313 -4.26 -19.08 1.50
N ASP A 314 -3.62 -19.44 0.38
CA ASP A 314 -4.20 -20.30 -0.64
C ASP A 314 -4.29 -21.77 -0.20
N ARG A 315 -3.47 -22.16 0.80
CA ARG A 315 -3.45 -23.55 1.32
C ARG A 315 -4.30 -23.75 2.56
N VAL A 316 -4.26 -22.80 3.50
CA VAL A 316 -4.93 -22.93 4.81
C VAL A 316 -6.28 -22.21 4.87
N GLY A 317 -6.63 -21.44 3.84
CA GLY A 317 -7.83 -20.60 3.81
C GLY A 317 -7.58 -19.16 4.29
N ARG A 318 -8.54 -18.28 4.04
CA ARG A 318 -8.41 -16.84 4.31
C ARG A 318 -8.76 -16.49 5.76
N LYS A 319 -9.90 -17.00 6.22
CA LYS A 319 -10.52 -16.64 7.50
C LYS A 319 -9.57 -16.83 8.69
N TRP A 320 -9.02 -18.04 8.84
CA TRP A 320 -8.22 -18.36 10.01
C TRP A 320 -6.85 -17.69 10.00
N LEU A 321 -6.27 -17.48 8.81
CA LEU A 321 -5.01 -16.75 8.70
C LEU A 321 -5.18 -15.28 9.11
N ILE A 322 -6.29 -14.64 8.72
CA ILE A 322 -6.64 -13.27 9.16
C ILE A 322 -6.90 -13.24 10.67
N ALA A 323 -7.75 -14.14 11.19
CA ALA A 323 -8.10 -14.16 12.61
C ALA A 323 -6.86 -14.35 13.51
N VAL A 324 -6.03 -15.35 13.21
CA VAL A 324 -4.79 -15.63 13.97
C VAL A 324 -3.80 -14.47 13.84
N GLY A 325 -3.66 -13.90 12.64
CA GLY A 325 -2.81 -12.73 12.42
C GLY A 325 -3.25 -11.52 13.24
N MET A 326 -4.55 -11.23 13.33
CA MET A 326 -5.09 -10.16 14.19
C MET A 326 -4.86 -10.47 15.68
N MET A 327 -5.07 -11.71 16.11
CA MET A 327 -4.79 -12.12 17.50
C MET A 327 -3.30 -11.97 17.84
N LEU A 328 -2.41 -12.34 16.93
CA LEU A 328 -0.97 -12.17 17.11
C LEU A 328 -0.58 -10.70 17.21
N GLN A 329 -1.15 -9.83 16.38
CA GLN A 329 -0.93 -8.37 16.48
C GLN A 329 -1.41 -7.83 17.82
N GLY A 330 -2.62 -8.19 18.26
CA GLY A 330 -3.15 -7.76 19.55
C GLY A 330 -2.31 -8.26 20.74
N ALA A 331 -1.86 -9.52 20.70
CA ALA A 331 -0.95 -10.08 21.70
C ALA A 331 0.42 -9.38 21.69
N ALA A 332 0.96 -9.05 20.53
CA ALA A 332 2.21 -8.30 20.40
C ALA A 332 2.09 -6.89 21.00
N LEU A 333 0.99 -6.18 20.74
CA LEU A 333 0.71 -4.86 21.34
C LEU A 333 0.53 -4.96 22.86
N ALA A 334 -0.16 -5.98 23.36
CA ALA A 334 -0.26 -6.24 24.79
C ALA A 334 1.13 -6.52 25.41
N GLY A 335 1.97 -7.26 24.71
CA GLY A 335 3.37 -7.52 25.11
C GLY A 335 4.22 -6.25 25.18
N MET A 336 3.99 -5.25 24.30
CA MET A 336 4.66 -3.94 24.37
C MET A 336 4.40 -3.24 25.71
N VAL A 337 3.23 -3.45 26.31
CA VAL A 337 2.85 -2.85 27.60
C VAL A 337 3.30 -3.72 28.78
N ALA A 338 3.15 -5.04 28.65
CA ALA A 338 3.42 -5.99 29.72
C ALA A 338 4.92 -6.13 30.06
N TRP A 339 5.77 -6.04 29.04
CA TRP A 339 7.22 -6.18 29.21
C TRP A 339 7.95 -4.89 28.90
N ARG A 340 9.12 -4.71 29.52
CA ARG A 340 9.95 -3.52 29.33
C ARG A 340 11.35 -3.92 28.85
N GLY A 341 11.92 -3.08 27.99
CA GLY A 341 13.28 -3.20 27.51
C GLY A 341 13.40 -3.50 26.04
N PHE A 342 14.58 -3.26 25.49
CA PHE A 342 14.85 -3.32 24.06
C PHE A 342 14.55 -4.71 23.46
N LEU A 343 14.99 -5.79 24.11
CA LEU A 343 14.85 -7.15 23.57
C LEU A 343 13.39 -7.64 23.55
N PRO A 344 12.58 -7.54 24.64
CA PRO A 344 11.16 -7.87 24.59
C PRO A 344 10.38 -7.03 23.57
N TRP A 345 10.68 -5.73 23.46
CA TRP A 345 10.04 -4.87 22.48
C TRP A 345 10.44 -5.22 21.04
N SER A 346 11.69 -5.66 20.81
CA SER A 346 12.12 -6.19 19.52
C SER A 346 11.32 -7.43 19.13
N ALA A 347 11.14 -8.37 20.07
CA ALA A 347 10.32 -9.56 19.83
C ALA A 347 8.85 -9.21 19.56
N ALA A 348 8.28 -8.25 20.29
CA ALA A 348 6.92 -7.77 20.06
C ALA A 348 6.78 -7.06 18.72
N ALA A 349 7.76 -6.25 18.27
CA ALA A 349 7.77 -5.60 16.97
C ALA A 349 7.82 -6.63 15.84
N VAL A 350 8.63 -7.67 15.97
CA VAL A 350 8.67 -8.80 15.00
C VAL A 350 7.33 -9.54 14.99
N ALA A 351 6.76 -9.87 16.14
CA ALA A 351 5.47 -10.55 16.23
C ALA A 351 4.34 -9.70 15.59
N LEU A 352 4.34 -8.38 15.83
CA LEU A 352 3.41 -7.44 15.20
C LEU A 352 3.56 -7.48 13.66
N GLY A 353 4.80 -7.47 13.17
CA GLY A 353 5.11 -7.57 11.74
C GLY A 353 4.64 -8.88 11.11
N VAL A 354 4.85 -10.01 11.78
CA VAL A 354 4.36 -11.34 11.34
C VAL A 354 2.84 -11.34 11.27
N GLY A 355 2.16 -10.88 12.34
CA GLY A 355 0.71 -10.78 12.35
C GLY A 355 0.15 -9.92 11.23
N THR A 356 0.76 -8.77 10.98
CA THR A 356 0.38 -7.86 9.88
C THR A 356 0.59 -8.52 8.51
N ALA A 357 1.69 -9.25 8.32
CA ALA A 357 1.96 -10.00 7.09
C ALA A 357 0.95 -11.12 6.82
N MET A 358 0.42 -11.75 7.87
CA MET A 358 -0.65 -12.76 7.74
C MET A 358 -1.98 -12.12 7.29
N VAL A 359 -2.27 -10.92 7.75
CA VAL A 359 -3.55 -10.23 7.56
C VAL A 359 -3.62 -9.50 6.22
N TYR A 360 -2.64 -8.66 5.94
CA TYR A 360 -2.72 -7.67 4.87
C TYR A 360 -2.96 -8.25 3.46
N PRO A 361 -2.11 -9.17 2.93
CA PRO A 361 -2.33 -9.75 1.61
C PRO A 361 -3.57 -10.65 1.58
N THR A 362 -3.88 -11.31 2.69
CA THR A 362 -5.00 -12.24 2.81
C THR A 362 -6.36 -11.52 2.73
N LEU A 363 -6.48 -10.32 3.30
CA LEU A 363 -7.68 -9.48 3.17
C LEU A 363 -7.97 -9.11 1.72
N LEU A 364 -6.93 -8.71 0.97
CA LEU A 364 -7.09 -8.40 -0.47
C LEU A 364 -7.49 -9.63 -1.27
N ALA A 365 -6.92 -10.81 -0.94
CA ALA A 365 -7.30 -12.07 -1.56
C ALA A 365 -8.75 -12.43 -1.27
N ALA A 366 -9.20 -12.33 -0.01
CA ALA A 366 -10.58 -12.59 0.39
C ALA A 366 -11.60 -11.70 -0.35
N ILE A 367 -11.28 -10.41 -0.54
CA ILE A 367 -12.11 -9.51 -1.35
C ILE A 367 -12.14 -9.96 -2.81
N GLY A 368 -10.99 -10.38 -3.34
CA GLY A 368 -10.87 -10.91 -4.69
C GLY A 368 -11.69 -12.18 -4.94
N ASP A 369 -11.81 -13.03 -3.91
CA ASP A 369 -12.59 -14.28 -3.96
C ASP A 369 -14.11 -14.01 -4.00
N VAL A 370 -14.59 -12.98 -3.29
CA VAL A 370 -16.02 -12.64 -3.16
C VAL A 370 -16.51 -11.69 -4.26
N ALA A 371 -15.69 -10.70 -4.60
CA ALA A 371 -16.10 -9.67 -5.55
C ALA A 371 -16.02 -10.14 -7.00
N GLN A 372 -17.17 -10.09 -7.72
CA GLN A 372 -17.21 -10.44 -9.14
C GLN A 372 -16.36 -9.49 -9.98
N PRO A 373 -15.80 -9.95 -11.10
CA PRO A 373 -14.91 -9.14 -11.95
C PRO A 373 -15.46 -7.77 -12.32
N ALA A 374 -16.78 -7.68 -12.57
CA ALA A 374 -17.46 -6.46 -12.99
C ALA A 374 -17.40 -5.30 -11.97
N TRP A 375 -17.31 -5.61 -10.66
CA TRP A 375 -17.29 -4.59 -9.60
C TRP A 375 -16.14 -4.77 -8.60
N ARG A 376 -15.23 -5.74 -8.85
CA ARG A 376 -14.08 -6.02 -7.97
C ARG A 376 -13.19 -4.80 -7.71
N GLY A 377 -12.92 -4.01 -8.76
CA GLY A 377 -12.14 -2.77 -8.61
C GLY A 377 -12.77 -1.80 -7.60
N THR A 378 -14.10 -1.65 -7.65
CA THR A 378 -14.84 -0.81 -6.70
C THR A 378 -14.79 -1.40 -5.29
N ALA A 379 -14.93 -2.72 -5.13
CA ALA A 379 -14.85 -3.37 -3.82
C ALA A 379 -13.46 -3.19 -3.16
N VAL A 380 -12.38 -3.35 -3.93
CA VAL A 380 -11.02 -3.05 -3.47
C VAL A 380 -10.87 -1.57 -3.11
N GLY A 381 -11.48 -0.66 -3.88
CA GLY A 381 -11.49 0.77 -3.57
C GLY A 381 -12.18 1.09 -2.23
N VAL A 382 -13.34 0.49 -1.97
CA VAL A 382 -14.06 0.63 -0.69
C VAL A 382 -13.24 0.06 0.47
N TYR A 383 -12.66 -1.11 0.30
CA TYR A 383 -11.76 -1.70 1.29
C TYR A 383 -10.57 -0.78 1.60
N ARG A 384 -9.90 -0.25 0.56
CA ARG A 384 -8.75 0.66 0.73
C ARG A 384 -9.12 1.94 1.45
N LEU A 385 -10.33 2.48 1.20
CA LEU A 385 -10.83 3.63 1.94
C LEU A 385 -10.88 3.33 3.43
N TRP A 386 -11.54 2.26 3.84
CA TRP A 386 -11.64 1.87 5.26
C TRP A 386 -10.29 1.54 5.86
N ARG A 387 -9.46 0.77 5.16
CA ARG A 387 -8.11 0.43 5.59
C ARG A 387 -7.26 1.67 5.84
N ASP A 388 -7.21 2.61 4.88
CA ASP A 388 -6.32 3.77 4.99
C ASP A 388 -6.85 4.81 5.98
N LEU A 389 -8.17 4.88 6.22
CA LEU A 389 -8.74 5.63 7.33
C LEU A 389 -8.25 5.10 8.70
N GLY A 390 -7.82 3.84 8.77
CA GLY A 390 -7.21 3.25 9.97
C GLY A 390 -6.03 4.07 10.48
N TYR A 391 -5.19 4.65 9.62
CA TYR A 391 -4.10 5.56 10.03
C TYR A 391 -4.64 6.77 10.79
N ALA A 392 -5.67 7.42 10.24
CA ALA A 392 -6.26 8.60 10.86
C ALA A 392 -6.96 8.26 12.18
N VAL A 393 -7.79 7.22 12.17
CA VAL A 393 -8.50 6.76 13.38
C VAL A 393 -7.51 6.31 14.45
N GLY A 394 -6.46 5.57 14.05
CA GLY A 394 -5.43 5.07 14.96
C GLY A 394 -4.64 6.20 15.62
N ALA A 395 -4.21 7.20 14.86
CA ALA A 395 -3.49 8.34 15.39
C ALA A 395 -4.34 9.18 16.34
N VAL A 396 -5.61 9.47 15.97
CA VAL A 396 -6.52 10.22 16.83
C VAL A 396 -6.84 9.45 18.10
N LEU A 397 -7.22 8.17 17.98
CA LEU A 397 -7.56 7.34 19.12
C LEU A 397 -6.36 7.16 20.06
N ALA A 398 -5.18 6.83 19.51
CA ALA A 398 -3.97 6.67 20.28
C ALA A 398 -3.56 7.97 20.97
N GLY A 399 -3.64 9.12 20.29
CA GLY A 399 -3.30 10.42 20.85
C GLY A 399 -4.22 10.81 21.99
N VAL A 400 -5.55 10.76 21.78
CA VAL A 400 -6.56 11.12 22.80
C VAL A 400 -6.48 10.20 24.02
N LEU A 401 -6.36 8.89 23.82
CA LEU A 401 -6.23 7.95 24.93
C LEU A 401 -4.90 8.13 25.67
N ALA A 402 -3.83 8.43 24.96
CA ALA A 402 -2.54 8.66 25.59
C ALA A 402 -2.49 9.98 26.37
N ASP A 403 -3.15 11.04 25.91
CA ASP A 403 -3.31 12.30 26.64
C ASP A 403 -4.15 12.12 27.93
N ALA A 404 -5.23 11.31 27.85
CA ALA A 404 -6.14 11.10 28.99
C ALA A 404 -5.63 10.07 30.01
N PHE A 405 -5.03 8.98 29.56
CA PHE A 405 -4.72 7.80 30.38
C PHE A 405 -3.28 7.31 30.28
N GLY A 406 -2.43 8.02 29.51
CA GLY A 406 -1.03 7.66 29.26
C GLY A 406 -0.84 6.66 28.11
N MET A 407 0.37 6.64 27.55
CA MET A 407 0.73 5.87 26.35
C MET A 407 0.50 4.36 26.50
N ALA A 408 0.80 3.79 27.66
CA ALA A 408 0.59 2.35 27.90
C ALA A 408 -0.89 1.97 27.80
N SER A 409 -1.80 2.80 28.36
CA SER A 409 -3.25 2.58 28.28
C SER A 409 -3.76 2.71 26.84
N ALA A 410 -3.24 3.65 26.06
CA ALA A 410 -3.56 3.79 24.65
C ALA A 410 -3.16 2.54 23.85
N ILE A 411 -1.94 2.04 24.04
CA ILE A 411 -1.45 0.81 23.38
C ILE A 411 -2.31 -0.39 23.82
N GLY A 412 -2.62 -0.50 25.14
CA GLY A 412 -3.47 -1.57 25.66
C GLY A 412 -4.90 -1.56 25.10
N ALA A 413 -5.50 -0.38 24.96
CA ALA A 413 -6.82 -0.23 24.33
C ALA A 413 -6.80 -0.67 22.86
N VAL A 414 -5.78 -0.29 22.11
CA VAL A 414 -5.62 -0.71 20.70
C VAL A 414 -5.34 -2.22 20.61
N ALA A 415 -4.56 -2.78 21.55
CA ALA A 415 -4.37 -4.23 21.66
C ALA A 415 -5.71 -4.96 21.84
N ALA A 416 -6.57 -4.48 22.76
CA ALA A 416 -7.90 -5.05 23.00
C ALA A 416 -8.79 -4.95 21.75
N LEU A 417 -8.83 -3.80 21.08
CA LEU A 417 -9.57 -3.63 19.82
C LEU A 417 -9.08 -4.59 18.73
N THR A 418 -7.77 -4.82 18.66
CA THR A 418 -7.17 -5.72 17.67
C THR A 418 -7.54 -7.18 17.96
N LEU A 419 -7.49 -7.61 19.24
CA LEU A 419 -7.97 -8.93 19.67
C LEU A 419 -9.46 -9.11 19.35
N LEU A 420 -10.30 -8.13 19.71
CA LEU A 420 -11.73 -8.14 19.39
C LEU A 420 -11.99 -8.24 17.87
N SER A 421 -11.19 -7.53 17.06
CA SER A 421 -11.26 -7.65 15.60
C SER A 421 -10.93 -9.07 15.13
N GLY A 422 -9.91 -9.71 15.71
CA GLY A 422 -9.57 -11.10 15.43
C GLY A 422 -10.72 -12.06 15.78
N VAL A 423 -11.35 -11.87 16.94
CA VAL A 423 -12.54 -12.64 17.35
C VAL A 423 -13.71 -12.40 16.38
N LEU A 424 -13.95 -11.15 16.00
CA LEU A 424 -15.02 -10.79 15.05
C LEU A 424 -14.79 -11.48 13.68
N VAL A 425 -13.55 -11.52 13.19
CA VAL A 425 -13.18 -12.27 11.97
C VAL A 425 -13.50 -13.76 12.16
N ALA A 426 -13.08 -14.36 13.27
CA ALA A 426 -13.32 -15.78 13.55
C ALA A 426 -14.81 -16.13 13.62
N LEU A 427 -15.65 -15.24 14.13
CA LEU A 427 -17.09 -15.49 14.30
C LEU A 427 -17.92 -15.14 13.04
N ARG A 428 -17.65 -13.98 12.42
CA ARG A 428 -18.54 -13.43 11.39
C ARG A 428 -18.08 -13.70 9.96
N MET A 429 -16.75 -13.77 9.71
CA MET A 429 -16.23 -13.96 8.35
C MET A 429 -16.47 -15.40 7.89
N PRO A 430 -17.17 -15.66 6.78
CA PRO A 430 -17.18 -16.98 6.15
C PRO A 430 -15.81 -17.27 5.53
N GLU A 431 -15.45 -18.57 5.38
CA GLU A 431 -14.28 -18.92 4.57
C GLU A 431 -14.56 -18.62 3.10
N THR A 432 -13.73 -17.75 2.51
CA THR A 432 -13.91 -17.30 1.12
C THR A 432 -13.17 -18.14 0.10
N HIS A 433 -12.17 -18.89 0.56
CA HIS A 433 -11.37 -19.80 -0.27
C HIS A 433 -11.43 -21.22 0.28
N ARG A 434 -11.98 -22.16 -0.51
CA ARG A 434 -11.94 -23.59 -0.16
C ARG A 434 -10.64 -24.19 -0.69
N PRO A 435 -9.74 -24.66 0.20
CA PRO A 435 -8.52 -25.34 -0.24
C PRO A 435 -8.84 -26.54 -1.13
N HIS A 436 -8.05 -26.78 -2.16
CA HIS A 436 -8.23 -27.90 -3.11
C HIS A 436 -8.33 -29.28 -2.44
N ALA A 437 -7.74 -29.46 -1.25
CA ALA A 437 -7.82 -30.72 -0.51
C ALA A 437 -9.24 -31.13 -0.06
N LEU A 438 -10.19 -30.19 0.04
CA LEU A 438 -11.59 -30.46 0.42
C LEU A 438 -12.55 -30.53 -0.78
N GLN A 439 -12.06 -30.36 -2.00
CA GLN A 439 -12.87 -30.51 -3.23
C GLN A 439 -12.83 -31.93 -3.81
N GLN A 440 -12.03 -32.83 -3.22
CA GLN A 440 -11.87 -34.22 -3.63
C GLN A 440 -12.59 -35.23 -2.71
N GLN A 441 -13.39 -34.78 -1.75
CA GLN A 441 -14.32 -35.55 -0.95
C GLN A 441 -15.77 -35.24 -1.35
#